data_351953e8f679c35fdafefde3f142eb1a
#
_entry.id   351953e8f679c35fdafefde3f142eb1a
#
_cell.length_a   1.000
_cell.length_b   1.000
_cell.length_c   1.000
_cell.angle_alpha   90.00
_cell.angle_beta   90.00
_cell.angle_gamma   90.00
#
_symmetry.space_group_name_H-M   'P 1'
#
loop_
_entity.id
_entity.type
_entity.pdbx_description
1 polymer ?
#
loop_
_entity_poly.entity_id
_entity_poly.type
_entity_poly.pdbx_seq_one_letter_code
_entity_poly.pdbx_strand_id
1 'polypeptide(L)'
;MQYALKLAEEAGNAGEIPVGAVLVDQEGNLLGEGNNRKERDRDPTAHAEMIAICAAAQQVADWHLNHLTLYVTLEPCPMCSGAILQGRIGTLIYGADDPKTGAIRSVINLPDSPASNHRLTVMGGILNRACRQQLQHWFQQKRNQTSD
;
A
#
# COMPACT_ATOMS: atom_id res chain seq x y z
N MET A 1 -5.84 9.64 -0.43
CA MET A 1 -4.47 9.58 0.16
C MET A 1 -4.43 10.07 1.61
N GLN A 2 -5.09 11.14 1.99
CA GLN A 2 -5.06 11.63 3.39
C GLN A 2 -5.55 10.57 4.39
N TYR A 3 -6.58 9.82 4.07
CA TYR A 3 -7.06 8.73 4.93
C TYR A 3 -6.05 7.58 5.01
N ALA A 4 -5.36 7.26 3.91
CA ALA A 4 -4.28 6.28 3.93
C ALA A 4 -3.12 6.72 4.84
N LEU A 5 -2.77 8.02 4.85
CA LEU A 5 -1.78 8.58 5.77
C LEU A 5 -2.20 8.44 7.25
N LYS A 6 -3.49 8.62 7.54
CA LYS A 6 -4.01 8.41 8.90
C LYS A 6 -3.87 6.95 9.33
N LEU A 7 -4.20 6.00 8.47
CA LEU A 7 -4.02 4.57 8.74
C LEU A 7 -2.53 4.22 8.93
N ALA A 8 -1.65 4.84 8.15
CA ALA A 8 -0.20 4.70 8.32
C ALA A 8 0.27 5.21 9.68
N GLU A 9 -0.25 6.35 10.13
CA GLU A 9 0.06 6.90 11.47
C GLU A 9 -0.37 5.93 12.57
N GLU A 10 -1.55 5.33 12.45
CA GLU A 10 -2.03 4.32 13.41
C GLU A 10 -1.10 3.10 13.47
N ALA A 11 -0.60 2.64 12.31
CA ALA A 11 0.41 1.57 12.26
C ALA A 11 1.71 1.98 12.97
N GLY A 12 2.21 3.18 12.67
CA GLY A 12 3.42 3.72 13.29
C GLY A 12 3.32 3.82 14.81
N ASN A 13 2.17 4.28 15.31
CA ASN A 13 1.89 4.36 16.75
C ASN A 13 1.81 2.97 17.41
N ALA A 14 1.46 1.95 16.66
CA ALA A 14 1.45 0.56 17.12
C ALA A 14 2.80 -0.17 16.96
N GLY A 15 3.86 0.55 16.56
CA GLY A 15 5.20 -0.02 16.41
C GLY A 15 5.53 -0.59 15.05
N GLU A 16 4.62 -0.49 14.09
CA GLU A 16 4.80 -0.96 12.72
C GLU A 16 5.40 0.12 11.82
N ILE A 17 6.06 -0.29 10.74
CA ILE A 17 6.43 0.67 9.68
C ILE A 17 5.13 1.34 9.17
N PRO A 18 5.06 2.67 9.14
CA PRO A 18 3.82 3.38 8.83
C PRO A 18 3.50 3.31 7.34
N VAL A 19 2.65 2.39 6.99
CA VAL A 19 2.05 2.26 5.65
C VAL A 19 0.56 2.07 5.80
N GLY A 20 -0.22 2.80 5.03
CA GLY A 20 -1.67 2.72 4.99
C GLY A 20 -2.18 2.59 3.57
N ALA A 21 -3.29 1.87 3.41
CA ALA A 21 -3.89 1.61 2.11
C ALA A 21 -5.41 1.62 2.19
N VAL A 22 -6.06 2.14 1.15
CA VAL A 22 -7.51 2.15 1.02
C VAL A 22 -7.92 1.81 -0.40
N LEU A 23 -9.00 1.05 -0.55
CA LEU A 23 -9.65 0.79 -1.83
C LEU A 23 -11.01 1.49 -1.88
N VAL A 24 -11.24 2.20 -2.96
CA VAL A 24 -12.50 2.94 -3.20
C VAL A 24 -13.06 2.58 -4.57
N ASP A 25 -14.38 2.69 -4.69
CA ASP A 25 -15.07 2.55 -5.99
C ASP A 25 -15.07 3.88 -6.77
N GLN A 26 -15.76 3.89 -7.91
CA GLN A 26 -15.82 5.07 -8.79
C GLN A 26 -16.60 6.23 -8.17
N GLU A 27 -17.49 5.97 -7.22
CA GLU A 27 -18.24 6.97 -6.48
C GLU A 27 -17.50 7.47 -5.23
N GLY A 28 -16.32 6.92 -4.95
CA GLY A 28 -15.53 7.27 -3.77
C GLY A 28 -15.92 6.54 -2.49
N ASN A 29 -16.75 5.50 -2.56
CA ASN A 29 -17.10 4.68 -1.41
C ASN A 29 -15.91 3.81 -0.98
N LEU A 30 -15.63 3.79 0.31
CA LEU A 30 -14.59 2.96 0.91
C LEU A 30 -15.05 1.50 0.95
N LEU A 31 -14.30 0.62 0.27
CA LEU A 31 -14.60 -0.81 0.21
C LEU A 31 -13.60 -1.68 0.97
N GLY A 32 -12.40 -1.19 1.20
CA GLY A 32 -11.38 -1.87 1.96
C GLY A 32 -10.33 -0.91 2.47
N GLU A 33 -9.80 -1.19 3.66
CA GLU A 33 -8.73 -0.41 4.26
C GLU A 33 -7.77 -1.32 5.00
N GLY A 34 -6.54 -0.88 5.17
CA GLY A 34 -5.54 -1.60 5.93
C GLY A 34 -4.36 -0.72 6.30
N ASN A 35 -3.65 -1.16 7.31
CA ASN A 35 -2.35 -0.64 7.66
C ASN A 35 -1.40 -1.78 7.99
N ASN A 36 -0.10 -1.52 7.99
CA ASN A 36 0.89 -2.56 8.24
C ASN A 36 0.70 -3.17 9.63
N ARG A 37 0.63 -4.51 9.68
CA ARG A 37 0.40 -5.30 10.89
C ARG A 37 1.37 -6.48 11.03
N LYS A 38 2.46 -6.45 10.31
CA LYS A 38 3.37 -7.59 10.18
C LYS A 38 3.88 -8.08 11.54
N GLU A 39 4.28 -7.17 12.41
CA GLU A 39 4.78 -7.50 13.75
C GLU A 39 3.65 -7.91 14.70
N ARG A 40 2.56 -7.13 14.75
CA ARG A 40 1.41 -7.37 15.63
C ARG A 40 0.76 -8.72 15.37
N ASP A 41 0.56 -9.06 14.11
CA ASP A 41 -0.12 -10.29 13.70
C ASP A 41 0.85 -11.47 13.51
N ARG A 42 2.16 -11.23 13.61
CA ARG A 42 3.22 -12.20 13.28
C ARG A 42 2.98 -12.84 11.91
N ASP A 43 2.62 -12.00 10.95
CA ASP A 43 2.24 -12.40 9.61
C ASP A 43 3.10 -11.63 8.58
N PRO A 44 4.01 -12.33 7.87
CA PRO A 44 4.87 -11.67 6.88
C PRO A 44 4.11 -11.10 5.68
N THR A 45 2.85 -11.50 5.49
CA THR A 45 2.00 -11.00 4.40
C THR A 45 1.10 -9.85 4.82
N ALA A 46 1.04 -9.49 6.11
CA ALA A 46 0.14 -8.46 6.64
C ALA A 46 0.61 -7.04 6.34
N HIS A 47 0.88 -6.75 5.08
CA HIS A 47 1.08 -5.40 4.57
C HIS A 47 -0.26 -4.69 4.41
N ALA A 48 -0.24 -3.36 4.48
CA ALA A 48 -1.44 -2.53 4.36
C ALA A 48 -2.26 -2.87 3.11
N GLU A 49 -1.60 -3.04 1.98
CA GLU A 49 -2.23 -3.34 0.69
C GLU A 49 -2.92 -4.70 0.71
N MET A 50 -2.26 -5.73 1.26
CA MET A 50 -2.82 -7.08 1.35
C MET A 50 -4.09 -7.09 2.18
N ILE A 51 -4.08 -6.41 3.31
CA ILE A 51 -5.24 -6.30 4.19
C ILE A 51 -6.39 -5.57 3.50
N ALA A 52 -6.10 -4.44 2.87
CA ALA A 52 -7.10 -3.64 2.16
C ALA A 52 -7.72 -4.40 0.96
N ILE A 53 -6.89 -5.10 0.17
CA ILE A 53 -7.33 -5.89 -0.98
C ILE A 53 -8.25 -7.04 -0.52
N CYS A 54 -7.85 -7.78 0.50
CA CYS A 54 -8.68 -8.88 1.02
C CYS A 54 -10.01 -8.37 1.57
N ALA A 55 -10.00 -7.25 2.30
CA ALA A 55 -11.23 -6.64 2.82
C ALA A 55 -12.16 -6.19 1.69
N ALA A 56 -11.64 -5.55 0.66
CA ALA A 56 -12.43 -5.10 -0.48
C ALA A 56 -13.03 -6.27 -1.25
N ALA A 57 -12.27 -7.35 -1.50
CA ALA A 57 -12.74 -8.54 -2.18
C ALA A 57 -13.90 -9.20 -1.43
N GLN A 58 -13.82 -9.26 -0.12
CA GLN A 58 -14.91 -9.78 0.71
C GLN A 58 -16.14 -8.86 0.70
N GLN A 59 -15.92 -7.55 0.74
CA GLN A 59 -17.00 -6.56 0.71
C GLN A 59 -17.79 -6.60 -0.61
N VAL A 60 -17.12 -6.74 -1.75
CA VAL A 60 -17.79 -6.85 -3.05
C VAL A 60 -18.20 -8.28 -3.40
N ALA A 61 -17.80 -9.26 -2.60
CA ALA A 61 -18.04 -10.69 -2.82
C ALA A 61 -17.49 -11.19 -4.16
N ASP A 62 -16.35 -10.65 -4.59
CA ASP A 62 -15.67 -11.00 -5.83
C ASP A 62 -14.17 -10.67 -5.69
N TRP A 63 -13.30 -11.49 -6.25
CA TRP A 63 -11.88 -11.21 -6.29
C TRP A 63 -11.46 -10.30 -7.46
N HIS A 64 -12.34 -10.08 -8.45
CA HIS A 64 -12.13 -9.12 -9.53
C HIS A 64 -12.41 -7.70 -9.04
N LEU A 65 -11.39 -6.86 -9.03
CA LEU A 65 -11.45 -5.51 -8.48
C LEU A 65 -11.19 -4.44 -9.55
N ASN A 66 -11.58 -4.71 -10.80
CA ASN A 66 -11.25 -3.90 -11.98
C ASN A 66 -11.70 -2.45 -11.89
N HIS A 67 -12.80 -2.18 -11.19
CA HIS A 67 -13.39 -0.84 -11.07
C HIS A 67 -12.95 -0.11 -9.81
N LEU A 68 -12.02 -0.67 -9.04
CA LEU A 68 -11.53 -0.08 -7.80
C LEU A 68 -10.22 0.67 -8.01
N THR A 69 -10.00 1.67 -7.18
CA THR A 69 -8.75 2.41 -7.05
C THR A 69 -8.13 2.11 -5.70
N LEU A 70 -6.87 1.69 -5.71
CA LEU A 70 -6.06 1.51 -4.51
C LEU A 70 -5.19 2.74 -4.27
N TYR A 71 -5.34 3.35 -3.10
CA TYR A 71 -4.43 4.38 -2.58
C TYR A 71 -3.52 3.74 -1.54
N VAL A 72 -2.22 3.95 -1.65
CA VAL A 72 -1.23 3.49 -0.66
C VAL A 72 -0.14 4.53 -0.47
N THR A 73 0.30 4.71 0.77
CA THR A 73 1.27 5.76 1.11
C THR A 73 2.68 5.49 0.60
N LEU A 74 3.03 4.24 0.36
CA LEU A 74 4.34 3.81 -0.15
C LEU A 74 4.16 2.94 -1.38
N GLU A 75 5.06 3.08 -2.35
CA GLU A 75 5.10 2.21 -3.54
C GLU A 75 5.07 0.73 -3.13
N PRO A 76 4.16 -0.08 -3.70
CA PRO A 76 4.04 -1.50 -3.36
C PRO A 76 5.30 -2.32 -3.63
N CYS A 77 5.60 -3.24 -2.70
CA CYS A 77 6.65 -4.26 -2.84
C CYS A 77 6.24 -5.35 -3.85
N PRO A 78 7.14 -6.31 -4.20
CA PRO A 78 6.80 -7.37 -5.15
C PRO A 78 5.58 -8.21 -4.75
N MET A 79 5.44 -8.55 -3.47
CA MET A 79 4.29 -9.31 -2.98
C MET A 79 2.97 -8.56 -3.20
N CYS A 80 2.91 -7.30 -2.78
CA CYS A 80 1.70 -6.48 -2.90
C CYS A 80 1.40 -6.12 -4.36
N SER A 81 2.43 -5.84 -5.16
CA SER A 81 2.27 -5.59 -6.60
C SER A 81 1.70 -6.82 -7.31
N GLY A 82 2.15 -8.03 -6.94
CA GLY A 82 1.59 -9.27 -7.43
C GLY A 82 0.11 -9.41 -7.07
N ALA A 83 -0.26 -9.11 -5.83
CA ALA A 83 -1.65 -9.15 -5.38
C ALA A 83 -2.54 -8.13 -6.11
N ILE A 84 -2.04 -6.92 -6.35
CA ILE A 84 -2.72 -5.89 -7.13
C ILE A 84 -3.05 -6.39 -8.54
N LEU A 85 -2.09 -7.03 -9.19
CA LEU A 85 -2.28 -7.59 -10.54
C LEU A 85 -3.21 -8.80 -10.52
N GLN A 86 -3.07 -9.70 -9.56
CA GLN A 86 -3.95 -10.86 -9.41
C GLN A 86 -5.40 -10.46 -9.13
N GLY A 87 -5.60 -9.44 -8.30
CA GLY A 87 -6.93 -8.89 -7.99
C GLY A 87 -7.52 -8.02 -9.10
N ARG A 88 -6.79 -7.80 -10.20
CA ARG A 88 -7.25 -6.99 -11.33
C ARG A 88 -7.62 -5.56 -10.95
N ILE A 89 -6.95 -4.96 -9.99
CA ILE A 89 -7.21 -3.57 -9.60
C ILE A 89 -7.02 -2.65 -10.80
N GLY A 90 -7.99 -1.74 -11.02
CA GLY A 90 -7.98 -0.86 -12.19
C GLY A 90 -6.95 0.25 -12.11
N THR A 91 -6.84 0.89 -10.94
CA THR A 91 -5.96 2.04 -10.74
C THR A 91 -5.22 1.93 -9.41
N LEU A 92 -3.92 2.17 -9.47
CA LEU A 92 -3.05 2.32 -8.30
C LEU A 92 -2.57 3.76 -8.20
N ILE A 93 -2.78 4.35 -7.03
CA ILE A 93 -2.26 5.68 -6.68
C ILE A 93 -1.38 5.52 -5.44
N TYR A 94 -0.09 5.83 -5.56
CA TYR A 94 0.81 5.74 -4.41
C TYR A 94 1.50 7.08 -4.10
N GLY A 95 1.96 7.21 -2.86
CA GLY A 95 2.60 8.42 -2.37
C GLY A 95 4.10 8.45 -2.67
N ALA A 96 4.89 7.85 -1.80
CA ALA A 96 6.35 7.86 -1.90
C ALA A 96 6.90 6.67 -2.69
N ASP A 97 7.96 6.89 -3.47
CA ASP A 97 8.73 5.81 -4.07
C ASP A 97 9.47 5.00 -3.01
N ASP A 98 9.63 3.70 -3.26
CA ASP A 98 10.45 2.82 -2.41
C ASP A 98 11.71 2.40 -3.18
N PRO A 99 12.87 3.02 -2.91
CA PRO A 99 14.10 2.72 -3.64
C PRO A 99 14.70 1.36 -3.30
N LYS A 100 14.21 0.68 -2.25
CA LYS A 100 14.71 -0.63 -1.83
C LYS A 100 13.93 -1.79 -2.41
N THR A 101 12.61 -1.72 -2.36
CA THR A 101 11.73 -2.85 -2.72
C THR A 101 10.56 -2.45 -3.61
N GLY A 102 10.50 -1.23 -4.11
CA GLY A 102 9.44 -0.77 -4.98
C GLY A 102 9.34 -1.60 -6.26
N ALA A 103 8.18 -2.20 -6.49
CA ALA A 103 7.96 -3.13 -7.59
C ALA A 103 6.99 -2.59 -8.66
N ILE A 104 6.72 -1.30 -8.62
CA ILE A 104 5.92 -0.59 -9.63
C ILE A 104 6.85 0.12 -10.61
N ARG A 105 7.83 0.89 -10.10
CA ARG A 105 8.76 1.69 -10.92
C ARG A 105 10.18 1.75 -10.38
N SER A 106 10.37 1.76 -9.05
CA SER A 106 11.65 2.15 -8.47
C SER A 106 12.76 1.12 -8.60
N VAL A 107 12.46 -0.17 -8.36
CA VAL A 107 13.45 -1.26 -8.46
C VAL A 107 13.13 -2.18 -9.62
N ILE A 108 11.89 -2.64 -9.70
CA ILE A 108 11.37 -3.41 -10.84
C ILE A 108 10.04 -2.81 -11.29
N ASN A 109 9.63 -3.12 -12.52
CA ASN A 109 8.33 -2.75 -13.07
C ASN A 109 7.52 -4.01 -13.32
N LEU A 110 6.90 -4.54 -12.27
CA LEU A 110 6.11 -5.76 -12.36
C LEU A 110 4.86 -5.61 -13.24
N PRO A 111 4.14 -4.46 -13.21
CA PRO A 111 2.97 -4.27 -14.10
C PRO A 111 3.27 -4.39 -15.59
N ASP A 112 4.46 -4.00 -16.03
CA ASP A 112 4.88 -4.07 -17.43
C ASP A 112 5.70 -5.33 -17.76
N SER A 113 5.85 -6.23 -16.79
CA SER A 113 6.59 -7.48 -17.01
C SER A 113 5.77 -8.50 -17.79
N PRO A 114 6.41 -9.48 -18.48
CA PRO A 114 5.70 -10.57 -19.13
C PRO A 114 4.85 -11.44 -18.21
N ALA A 115 5.11 -11.37 -16.88
CA ALA A 115 4.32 -12.08 -15.88
C ALA A 115 2.96 -11.44 -15.63
N SER A 116 2.76 -10.18 -16.05
CA SER A 116 1.49 -9.46 -15.88
C SER A 116 0.63 -9.62 -17.15
N ASN A 117 -0.60 -10.08 -16.98
CA ASN A 117 -1.60 -10.13 -18.04
C ASN A 117 -2.78 -9.18 -17.77
N HIS A 118 -2.57 -8.20 -16.87
CA HIS A 118 -3.55 -7.20 -16.48
C HIS A 118 -2.99 -5.80 -16.72
N ARG A 119 -3.83 -4.90 -17.25
CA ARG A 119 -3.46 -3.51 -17.47
C ARG A 119 -3.79 -2.67 -16.24
N LEU A 120 -2.77 -2.16 -15.57
CA LEU A 120 -2.88 -1.31 -14.39
C LEU A 120 -2.61 0.15 -14.75
N THR A 121 -3.52 1.05 -14.40
CA THR A 121 -3.26 2.50 -14.45
C THR A 121 -2.52 2.90 -13.18
N VAL A 122 -1.41 3.61 -13.30
CA VAL A 122 -0.55 3.97 -12.17
C VAL A 122 -0.34 5.47 -12.11
N MET A 123 -0.53 6.03 -10.92
CA MET A 123 -0.16 7.41 -10.57
C MET A 123 0.68 7.40 -9.30
N GLY A 124 1.95 7.78 -9.42
CA GLY A 124 2.87 7.91 -8.28
C GLY A 124 3.05 9.36 -7.86
N GLY A 125 3.53 9.57 -6.65
CA GLY A 125 3.91 10.89 -6.15
C GLY A 125 2.76 11.71 -5.54
N ILE A 126 1.61 11.12 -5.31
CA ILE A 126 0.46 11.81 -4.71
C ILE A 126 0.68 11.99 -3.21
N LEU A 127 0.77 13.24 -2.76
CA LEU A 127 1.20 13.62 -1.41
C LEU A 127 2.57 13.00 -1.04
N ASN A 128 3.44 12.89 -2.02
CA ASN A 128 4.77 12.28 -1.88
C ASN A 128 5.53 12.82 -0.67
N ARG A 129 5.56 14.15 -0.51
CA ARG A 129 6.30 14.80 0.59
C ARG A 129 5.77 14.33 1.96
N ALA A 130 4.45 14.36 2.16
CA ALA A 130 3.83 13.95 3.42
C ALA A 130 4.08 12.46 3.70
N CYS A 131 3.93 11.60 2.69
CA CYS A 131 4.17 10.16 2.82
C CYS A 131 5.63 9.87 3.18
N ARG A 132 6.58 10.51 2.50
CA ARG A 132 8.01 10.33 2.77
C ARG A 132 8.41 10.86 4.13
N GLN A 133 7.93 12.04 4.53
CA GLN A 133 8.24 12.62 5.83
C GLN A 133 7.74 11.75 6.98
N GLN A 134 6.56 11.17 6.86
CA GLN A 134 6.01 10.27 7.87
C GLN A 134 6.90 9.04 8.09
N LEU A 135 7.37 8.42 7.01
CA LEU A 135 8.30 7.28 7.06
C LEU A 135 9.65 7.69 7.68
N GLN A 136 10.24 8.78 7.19
CA GLN A 136 11.54 9.26 7.67
C GLN A 136 11.51 9.60 9.16
N HIS A 137 10.45 10.26 9.61
CA HIS A 137 10.27 10.63 11.02
C HIS A 137 10.18 9.39 11.91
N TRP A 138 9.39 8.40 11.51
CA TRP A 138 9.25 7.15 12.25
C TRP A 138 10.58 6.40 12.36
N PHE A 139 11.32 6.24 11.26
CA PHE A 139 12.63 5.59 11.29
C PHE A 139 13.65 6.34 12.13
N GLN A 140 13.62 7.68 12.11
CA GLN A 140 14.49 8.50 12.96
C GLN A 140 14.19 8.29 14.44
N GLN A 141 12.92 8.26 14.82
CA GLN A 141 12.51 7.96 16.20
C GLN A 141 12.98 6.59 16.66
N LYS A 142 12.85 5.58 15.79
CA LYS A 142 13.29 4.20 16.11
C LYS A 142 14.81 4.12 16.32
N ARG A 143 15.59 4.76 15.47
CA ARG A 143 17.06 4.80 15.65
C ARG A 143 17.45 5.45 16.98
N ASN A 144 16.79 6.50 17.40
CA ASN A 144 17.08 7.19 18.66
C ASN A 144 16.73 6.29 19.86
N GLN A 145 15.67 5.49 19.79
CA GLN A 145 15.27 4.56 20.85
C GLN A 145 16.21 3.35 20.99
N THR A 146 16.90 2.95 19.92
CA THR A 146 17.85 1.80 19.96
C THR A 146 19.27 2.22 20.33
N SER A 147 19.56 3.51 20.46
CA SER A 147 20.88 4.06 20.83
C SER A 147 21.04 4.30 22.32
N ASP A 148 20.02 4.05 23.14
CA ASP A 148 20.02 4.08 24.60
C ASP A 148 20.03 2.64 25.16
#